data_84921bfdd9b94da204a682817873d392
#
_entry.id   84921bfdd9b94da204a682817873d392
#
_cell.length_a   1.000
_cell.length_b   1.000
_cell.length_c   1.000
_cell.angle_alpha   90.00
_cell.angle_beta   90.00
_cell.angle_gamma   90.00
#
_symmetry.space_group_name_H-M   'P 1'
#
loop_
_entity.id
_entity.type
_entity.pdbx_description
1 polymer ?
#
loop_
_entity_poly.entity_id
_entity_poly.type
_entity_poly.pdbx_seq_one_letter_code
_entity_poly.pdbx_strand_id
1 'polypeptide(L)'
;MNQREQGLYHKFNVTRTDGTDAPSGKHFGDECFVLNLTTDKHTIPAIAAYAESCAVEYPLLASDLRAKVAATVKASSLFITMPEVTLPSGKVVPSFQIAQYIASRGPAGIPQSVADAMPWVEINYDEARKACAVSGYDLLAETRALAIAYDISKQDINWTGGKVGEGKIFQGIHKENVSEAQAGAYESDDAEERRWHQLSNGERIYDFSGNCYTWVFDDVQGDENGLTGKIAAFSISLTTAPYPSQEKGMGWRPDGERNWSGNALIRGGCWYSGSFAGVFRLNRGGPDRRRG
;
A
#
# COMPACT_ATOMS: atom_id res chain seq x y z
N MET A 1 -31.31 -10.36 -24.13
CA MET A 1 -30.61 -9.09 -24.43
C MET A 1 -29.43 -8.99 -23.45
N ASN A 2 -28.23 -8.75 -23.97
CA ASN A 2 -27.03 -8.74 -23.12
C ASN A 2 -27.02 -7.42 -22.31
N GLN A 3 -26.80 -7.49 -20.99
CA GLN A 3 -26.76 -6.28 -20.12
C GLN A 3 -25.77 -5.22 -20.59
N ARG A 4 -24.73 -5.59 -21.33
CA ARG A 4 -23.73 -4.66 -21.88
C ARG A 4 -24.26 -3.79 -23.04
N GLU A 5 -25.36 -4.19 -23.63
CA GLU A 5 -26.00 -3.51 -24.79
C GLU A 5 -27.24 -2.71 -24.38
N GLN A 6 -27.64 -2.81 -23.09
CA GLN A 6 -28.74 -2.05 -22.55
C GLN A 6 -28.23 -0.70 -22.01
N GLY A 7 -28.75 0.37 -22.53
CA GLY A 7 -28.60 1.69 -21.94
C GLY A 7 -29.45 1.86 -20.67
N LEU A 8 -29.77 3.08 -20.32
CA LEU A 8 -30.64 3.39 -19.20
C LEU A 8 -32.05 2.83 -19.46
N TYR A 9 -32.58 1.99 -18.55
CA TYR A 9 -33.91 1.40 -18.66
C TYR A 9 -34.56 1.26 -17.28
N HIS A 10 -35.87 1.24 -17.26
CA HIS A 10 -36.66 1.10 -16.06
C HIS A 10 -36.57 -0.34 -15.51
N LYS A 11 -35.73 -0.54 -14.49
CA LYS A 11 -35.44 -1.85 -13.91
C LYS A 11 -36.16 -2.06 -12.58
N PHE A 12 -36.42 -0.99 -11.83
CA PHE A 12 -37.00 -1.04 -10.51
C PHE A 12 -38.18 -0.11 -10.38
N ASN A 13 -39.22 -0.53 -9.69
CA ASN A 13 -40.26 0.35 -9.17
C ASN A 13 -39.81 0.83 -7.78
N VAL A 14 -39.56 2.11 -7.65
CA VAL A 14 -39.13 2.74 -6.39
C VAL A 14 -40.33 3.43 -5.76
N THR A 15 -40.60 3.14 -4.50
CA THR A 15 -41.63 3.82 -3.72
C THR A 15 -41.01 4.40 -2.47
N ARG A 16 -41.48 5.56 -2.06
CA ARG A 16 -41.00 6.22 -0.84
C ARG A 16 -41.75 5.71 0.38
N THR A 17 -41.02 5.46 1.45
CA THR A 17 -41.60 4.99 2.71
C THR A 17 -42.41 6.05 3.45
N ASP A 18 -42.20 7.32 3.10
CA ASP A 18 -42.96 8.47 3.66
C ASP A 18 -44.23 8.79 2.86
N GLY A 19 -44.54 8.03 1.80
CA GLY A 19 -45.76 8.18 0.99
C GLY A 19 -45.82 9.44 0.14
N THR A 20 -44.74 10.23 0.06
CA THR A 20 -44.73 11.52 -0.65
C THR A 20 -44.63 11.37 -2.18
N ASP A 21 -44.49 10.14 -2.70
CA ASP A 21 -44.53 9.77 -4.11
C ASP A 21 -45.95 9.38 -4.60
N ALA A 22 -46.96 9.42 -3.72
CA ALA A 22 -48.38 9.22 -4.07
C ALA A 22 -48.88 10.35 -5.00
N PRO A 23 -49.95 10.12 -5.79
CA PRO A 23 -50.58 11.19 -6.59
C PRO A 23 -50.84 12.47 -5.76
N SER A 24 -50.40 13.62 -6.22
CA SER A 24 -50.35 14.90 -5.54
C SER A 24 -49.27 15.11 -4.47
N GLY A 25 -48.44 14.11 -4.18
CA GLY A 25 -47.29 14.28 -3.30
C GLY A 25 -46.17 15.07 -4.02
N LYS A 26 -45.26 15.68 -3.23
CA LYS A 26 -44.19 16.55 -3.76
C LYS A 26 -43.14 15.80 -4.58
N HIS A 27 -43.10 14.47 -4.47
CA HIS A 27 -42.18 13.57 -5.19
C HIS A 27 -42.89 12.67 -6.20
N PHE A 28 -44.14 12.99 -6.55
CA PHE A 28 -44.87 12.24 -7.58
C PHE A 28 -44.21 12.41 -8.94
N GLY A 29 -43.80 11.31 -9.55
CA GLY A 29 -43.12 11.28 -10.85
C GLY A 29 -41.63 11.55 -10.83
N ASP A 30 -41.00 11.66 -9.66
CA ASP A 30 -39.53 11.75 -9.56
C ASP A 30 -38.87 10.50 -10.17
N GLU A 31 -37.89 10.71 -11.02
CA GLU A 31 -37.08 9.64 -11.59
C GLU A 31 -35.97 9.22 -10.60
N CYS A 32 -35.87 7.91 -10.37
CA CYS A 32 -34.87 7.36 -9.44
C CYS A 32 -33.85 6.50 -10.16
N PHE A 33 -32.57 6.69 -9.87
CA PHE A 33 -31.50 5.80 -10.26
C PHE A 33 -31.08 4.92 -9.09
N VAL A 34 -31.22 3.59 -9.25
CA VAL A 34 -30.96 2.63 -8.16
C VAL A 34 -29.61 1.96 -8.37
N LEU A 35 -28.75 2.04 -7.37
CA LEU A 35 -27.44 1.40 -7.32
C LEU A 35 -27.48 0.16 -6.42
N ASN A 36 -26.88 -0.94 -6.88
CA ASN A 36 -26.70 -2.15 -6.08
C ASN A 36 -25.40 -2.03 -5.26
N LEU A 37 -25.52 -1.80 -3.96
CA LEU A 37 -24.39 -1.59 -3.05
C LEU A 37 -23.56 -2.87 -2.77
N THR A 38 -24.03 -4.03 -3.22
CA THR A 38 -23.41 -5.32 -2.88
C THR A 38 -22.59 -5.90 -4.02
N THR A 39 -23.12 -5.84 -5.24
CA THR A 39 -22.55 -6.60 -6.37
C THR A 39 -22.07 -5.73 -7.54
N ASP A 40 -22.45 -4.44 -7.57
CA ASP A 40 -22.05 -3.53 -8.63
C ASP A 40 -20.75 -2.81 -8.22
N LYS A 41 -19.65 -3.14 -8.92
CA LYS A 41 -18.33 -2.54 -8.69
C LYS A 41 -18.27 -1.02 -8.94
N HIS A 42 -19.21 -0.46 -9.69
CA HIS A 42 -19.29 0.97 -10.00
C HIS A 42 -20.02 1.76 -8.90
N THR A 43 -20.70 1.08 -7.99
CA THR A 43 -21.48 1.75 -6.93
C THR A 43 -20.58 2.47 -5.93
N ILE A 44 -19.46 1.88 -5.50
CA ILE A 44 -18.60 2.47 -4.48
C ILE A 44 -17.97 3.80 -4.93
N PRO A 45 -17.41 3.94 -6.14
CA PRO A 45 -17.00 5.24 -6.68
C PRO A 45 -18.14 6.24 -6.78
N ALA A 46 -19.33 5.80 -7.17
CA ALA A 46 -20.49 6.68 -7.32
C ALA A 46 -20.96 7.26 -5.99
N ILE A 47 -21.11 6.44 -4.96
CA ILE A 47 -21.52 6.93 -3.62
C ILE A 47 -20.41 7.74 -2.94
N ALA A 48 -19.13 7.48 -3.22
CA ALA A 48 -18.03 8.33 -2.77
C ALA A 48 -18.15 9.75 -3.34
N ALA A 49 -18.38 9.87 -4.65
CA ALA A 49 -18.59 11.15 -5.33
C ALA A 49 -19.85 11.86 -4.81
N TYR A 50 -20.94 11.11 -4.59
CA TYR A 50 -22.16 11.66 -4.03
C TYR A 50 -21.96 12.20 -2.62
N ALA A 51 -21.23 11.47 -1.77
CA ALA A 51 -20.91 11.90 -0.40
C ALA A 51 -20.11 13.23 -0.38
N GLU A 52 -19.20 13.43 -1.33
CA GLU A 52 -18.49 14.70 -1.46
C GLU A 52 -19.42 15.82 -1.91
N SER A 53 -20.27 15.56 -2.90
CA SER A 53 -21.20 16.55 -3.45
C SER A 53 -22.24 17.01 -2.44
N CYS A 54 -22.77 16.09 -1.64
CA CYS A 54 -23.84 16.41 -0.68
C CYS A 54 -23.36 16.82 0.73
N ALA A 55 -22.03 16.87 0.96
CA ALA A 55 -21.46 17.04 2.30
C ALA A 55 -21.90 18.31 3.04
N VAL A 56 -22.07 19.42 2.33
CA VAL A 56 -22.50 20.69 2.91
C VAL A 56 -23.98 20.68 3.26
N GLU A 57 -24.81 20.10 2.39
CA GLU A 57 -26.26 20.11 2.53
C GLU A 57 -26.77 18.99 3.47
N TYR A 58 -26.13 17.80 3.34
CA TYR A 58 -26.52 16.59 4.11
C TYR A 58 -25.31 15.97 4.82
N PRO A 59 -24.73 16.63 5.84
CA PRO A 59 -23.46 16.21 6.45
C PRO A 59 -23.52 14.81 7.11
N LEU A 60 -24.64 14.43 7.70
CA LEU A 60 -24.82 13.10 8.30
C LEU A 60 -24.87 12.01 7.22
N LEU A 61 -25.64 12.23 6.15
CA LEU A 61 -25.69 11.30 5.03
C LEU A 61 -24.30 11.14 4.38
N ALA A 62 -23.59 12.24 4.18
CA ALA A 62 -22.23 12.20 3.64
C ALA A 62 -21.27 11.38 4.54
N SER A 63 -21.41 11.53 5.87
CA SER A 63 -20.65 10.75 6.86
C SER A 63 -20.95 9.26 6.75
N ASP A 64 -22.21 8.87 6.71
CA ASP A 64 -22.64 7.48 6.60
C ASP A 64 -22.18 6.83 5.28
N LEU A 65 -22.28 7.57 4.18
CA LEU A 65 -21.81 7.10 2.88
C LEU A 65 -20.28 6.90 2.87
N ARG A 66 -19.50 7.82 3.44
CA ARG A 66 -18.05 7.67 3.59
C ARG A 66 -17.70 6.46 4.45
N ALA A 67 -18.41 6.23 5.55
CA ALA A 67 -18.22 5.05 6.39
C ALA A 67 -18.51 3.76 5.61
N LYS A 68 -19.56 3.74 4.79
CA LYS A 68 -19.89 2.62 3.92
C LYS A 68 -18.80 2.35 2.87
N VAL A 69 -18.29 3.40 2.22
CA VAL A 69 -17.17 3.31 1.26
C VAL A 69 -15.93 2.73 1.96
N ALA A 70 -15.56 3.29 3.12
CA ALA A 70 -14.41 2.84 3.90
C ALA A 70 -14.49 1.36 4.27
N ALA A 71 -15.64 0.92 4.78
CA ALA A 71 -15.87 -0.48 5.15
C ALA A 71 -15.74 -1.43 3.94
N THR A 72 -16.25 -1.02 2.77
CA THR A 72 -16.19 -1.84 1.56
C THR A 72 -14.78 -1.92 1.00
N VAL A 73 -14.05 -0.80 0.95
CA VAL A 73 -12.63 -0.77 0.52
C VAL A 73 -11.77 -1.62 1.45
N LYS A 74 -12.00 -1.52 2.76
CA LYS A 74 -11.30 -2.33 3.76
C LYS A 74 -11.57 -3.83 3.59
N ALA A 75 -12.81 -4.21 3.34
CA ALA A 75 -13.20 -5.61 3.13
C ALA A 75 -12.62 -6.21 1.84
N SER A 76 -12.35 -5.39 0.81
CA SER A 76 -11.75 -5.83 -0.45
C SER A 76 -10.22 -5.80 -0.44
N SER A 77 -9.59 -5.19 0.57
CA SER A 77 -8.15 -5.11 0.68
C SER A 77 -7.54 -6.41 1.19
N LEU A 78 -6.47 -6.84 0.54
CA LEU A 78 -5.75 -8.06 0.87
C LEU A 78 -4.65 -7.78 1.88
N PHE A 79 -4.75 -8.39 3.05
CA PHE A 79 -3.73 -8.36 4.10
C PHE A 79 -3.22 -9.77 4.36
N ILE A 80 -1.94 -9.84 4.70
CA ILE A 80 -1.26 -11.07 5.12
C ILE A 80 -0.75 -10.90 6.55
N THR A 81 -0.51 -12.03 7.21
CA THR A 81 0.04 -12.04 8.57
C THR A 81 1.56 -12.14 8.51
N MET A 82 2.23 -11.11 8.97
CA MET A 82 3.66 -11.20 9.28
C MET A 82 3.84 -11.99 10.58
N PRO A 83 4.61 -13.08 10.61
CA PRO A 83 4.88 -13.81 11.82
C PRO A 83 5.71 -12.98 12.81
N GLU A 84 5.76 -13.41 14.06
CA GLU A 84 6.69 -12.85 15.05
C GLU A 84 8.15 -13.08 14.61
N VAL A 85 8.97 -12.04 14.72
CA VAL A 85 10.39 -12.08 14.33
C VAL A 85 11.26 -11.53 15.44
N THR A 86 12.29 -12.30 15.81
CA THR A 86 13.39 -11.80 16.64
C THR A 86 14.51 -11.28 15.75
N LEU A 87 14.73 -9.98 15.78
CA LEU A 87 15.82 -9.33 15.06
C LEU A 87 17.19 -9.71 15.65
N PRO A 88 18.30 -9.59 14.89
CA PRO A 88 19.66 -9.87 15.40
C PRO A 88 20.05 -9.03 16.63
N SER A 89 19.43 -7.89 16.83
CA SER A 89 19.59 -7.05 18.04
C SER A 89 18.98 -7.67 19.31
N GLY A 90 18.24 -8.77 19.17
CA GLY A 90 17.44 -9.38 20.24
C GLY A 90 16.04 -8.74 20.38
N LYS A 91 15.72 -7.70 19.63
CA LYS A 91 14.38 -7.09 19.66
C LYS A 91 13.35 -8.04 19.02
N VAL A 92 12.32 -8.37 19.79
CA VAL A 92 11.17 -9.14 19.30
C VAL A 92 10.17 -8.19 18.67
N VAL A 93 9.80 -8.46 17.43
CA VAL A 93 8.71 -7.78 16.72
C VAL A 93 7.52 -8.74 16.70
N PRO A 94 6.44 -8.44 17.42
CA PRO A 94 5.25 -9.30 17.44
C PRO A 94 4.64 -9.47 16.06
N SER A 95 3.84 -10.51 15.88
CA SER A 95 3.03 -10.72 14.67
C SER A 95 2.12 -9.52 14.40
N PHE A 96 1.96 -9.14 13.12
CA PHE A 96 1.10 -8.04 12.68
C PHE A 96 0.53 -8.27 11.29
N GLN A 97 -0.52 -7.53 10.94
CA GLN A 97 -1.07 -7.54 9.59
C GLN A 97 -0.35 -6.51 8.72
N ILE A 98 -0.04 -6.91 7.49
CA ILE A 98 0.56 -6.03 6.47
C ILE A 98 -0.21 -6.17 5.15
N ALA A 99 -0.31 -5.09 4.40
CA ALA A 99 -0.85 -5.12 3.05
C ALA A 99 -0.05 -6.08 2.15
N GLN A 100 -0.72 -6.97 1.45
CA GLN A 100 -0.08 -7.92 0.55
C GLN A 100 0.55 -7.24 -0.67
N TYR A 101 -0.10 -6.19 -1.17
CA TYR A 101 0.34 -5.35 -2.29
C TYR A 101 0.59 -3.93 -1.82
N ILE A 102 1.45 -3.19 -2.53
CA ILE A 102 1.62 -1.75 -2.28
C ILE A 102 0.25 -1.08 -2.39
N ALA A 103 0.00 -0.14 -1.47
CA ALA A 103 -1.26 0.57 -1.43
C ALA A 103 -1.55 1.30 -2.74
N SER A 104 -2.72 1.08 -3.29
CA SER A 104 -3.31 1.84 -4.38
C SER A 104 -4.31 2.87 -3.85
N ARG A 105 -4.63 3.88 -4.66
CA ARG A 105 -5.62 4.90 -4.31
C ARG A 105 -7.01 4.38 -4.59
N GLY A 106 -7.68 3.92 -3.56
CA GLY A 106 -9.07 3.51 -3.65
C GLY A 106 -10.06 4.68 -3.68
N PRO A 107 -11.36 4.37 -3.80
CA PRO A 107 -12.45 5.35 -3.73
C PRO A 107 -12.35 6.26 -2.51
N ALA A 108 -12.69 7.52 -2.65
CA ALA A 108 -12.57 8.56 -1.63
C ALA A 108 -11.13 8.77 -1.09
N GLY A 109 -10.10 8.34 -1.84
CA GLY A 109 -8.71 8.45 -1.38
C GLY A 109 -8.35 7.52 -0.22
N ILE A 110 -9.06 6.41 -0.08
CA ILE A 110 -8.79 5.40 0.95
C ILE A 110 -7.72 4.44 0.40
N PRO A 111 -6.60 4.20 1.13
CA PRO A 111 -5.63 3.21 0.72
C PRO A 111 -6.24 1.81 0.64
N GLN A 112 -5.95 1.09 -0.44
CA GLN A 112 -6.38 -0.30 -0.60
C GLN A 112 -5.22 -1.18 -1.07
N SER A 113 -5.24 -2.46 -0.69
CA SER A 113 -4.26 -3.45 -1.10
C SER A 113 -4.92 -4.45 -2.04
N VAL A 114 -4.74 -4.28 -3.35
CA VAL A 114 -5.32 -5.14 -4.39
C VAL A 114 -4.31 -5.36 -5.52
N ALA A 115 -4.41 -6.50 -6.19
CA ALA A 115 -3.45 -6.90 -7.22
C ALA A 115 -3.55 -6.07 -8.51
N ASP A 116 -4.76 -5.71 -8.91
CA ASP A 116 -5.09 -5.17 -10.24
C ASP A 116 -5.15 -3.64 -10.30
N ALA A 117 -4.75 -2.95 -9.23
CA ALA A 117 -4.70 -1.49 -9.21
C ALA A 117 -3.25 -0.98 -9.19
N MET A 118 -3.05 0.17 -9.83
CA MET A 118 -1.76 0.87 -9.81
C MET A 118 -1.39 1.33 -8.41
N PRO A 119 -0.12 1.26 -8.00
CA PRO A 119 0.34 1.83 -6.75
C PRO A 119 -0.03 3.32 -6.63
N TRP A 120 -0.30 3.77 -5.42
CA TRP A 120 -0.53 5.19 -5.16
C TRP A 120 0.80 5.94 -5.17
N VAL A 121 1.25 6.31 -6.34
CA VAL A 121 2.42 7.16 -6.58
C VAL A 121 2.05 8.63 -6.49
N GLU A 122 3.05 9.52 -6.56
CA GLU A 122 2.86 10.97 -6.48
C GLU A 122 2.16 11.42 -5.17
N ILE A 123 2.42 10.71 -4.07
CA ILE A 123 1.95 11.02 -2.72
C ILE A 123 3.15 11.41 -1.84
N ASN A 124 3.01 12.46 -1.04
CA ASN A 124 4.02 12.83 -0.06
C ASN A 124 3.83 12.09 1.28
N TYR A 125 4.81 12.20 2.17
CA TYR A 125 4.80 11.50 3.45
C TYR A 125 3.60 11.85 4.34
N ASP A 126 3.28 13.15 4.46
CA ASP A 126 2.17 13.61 5.29
C ASP A 126 0.81 13.20 4.74
N GLU A 127 0.65 13.25 3.41
CA GLU A 127 -0.55 12.76 2.73
C GLU A 127 -0.73 11.25 2.96
N ALA A 128 0.36 10.46 2.84
CA ALA A 128 0.33 9.02 3.08
C ALA A 128 -0.07 8.67 4.52
N ARG A 129 0.53 9.35 5.51
CA ARG A 129 0.15 9.18 6.92
C ARG A 129 -1.33 9.50 7.17
N LYS A 130 -1.80 10.63 6.66
CA LYS A 130 -3.21 11.05 6.80
C LYS A 130 -4.15 10.04 6.15
N ALA A 131 -3.84 9.58 4.94
CA ALA A 131 -4.65 8.59 4.24
C ALA A 131 -4.74 7.27 5.02
N CYS A 132 -3.63 6.79 5.59
CA CYS A 132 -3.63 5.64 6.48
C CYS A 132 -4.51 5.88 7.72
N ALA A 133 -4.26 6.97 8.46
CA ALA A 133 -4.93 7.27 9.72
C ALA A 133 -6.46 7.38 9.59
N VAL A 134 -6.95 8.10 8.58
CA VAL A 134 -8.41 8.24 8.36
C VAL A 134 -9.09 6.93 7.96
N SER A 135 -8.30 5.96 7.49
CA SER A 135 -8.77 4.64 7.09
C SER A 135 -8.62 3.59 8.20
N GLY A 136 -8.09 4.00 9.37
CA GLY A 136 -7.80 3.10 10.48
C GLY A 136 -6.63 2.15 10.21
N TYR A 137 -5.69 2.59 9.39
CA TYR A 137 -4.40 1.94 9.13
C TYR A 137 -3.25 2.77 9.70
N ASP A 138 -2.11 2.14 9.86
CA ASP A 138 -0.85 2.80 10.15
C ASP A 138 0.06 2.77 8.91
N LEU A 139 0.92 3.78 8.78
CA LEU A 139 2.05 3.68 7.88
C LEU A 139 3.03 2.63 8.42
N LEU A 140 3.65 1.84 7.52
CA LEU A 140 4.60 0.82 7.93
C LEU A 140 5.73 1.43 8.76
N ALA A 141 5.93 0.92 9.98
CA ALA A 141 7.01 1.37 10.85
C ALA A 141 8.36 0.75 10.44
N GLU A 142 9.46 1.48 10.65
CA GLU A 142 10.82 1.05 10.32
C GLU A 142 11.20 -0.28 10.98
N THR A 143 10.86 -0.46 12.26
CA THR A 143 11.10 -1.72 12.96
C THR A 143 10.37 -2.89 12.33
N ARG A 144 9.12 -2.69 11.89
CA ARG A 144 8.34 -3.71 11.17
C ARG A 144 8.89 -3.98 9.78
N ALA A 145 9.34 -2.94 9.07
CA ALA A 145 9.99 -3.08 7.76
C ALA A 145 11.28 -3.91 7.86
N LEU A 146 12.08 -3.71 8.91
CA LEU A 146 13.26 -4.53 9.18
C LEU A 146 12.91 -5.99 9.48
N ALA A 147 11.84 -6.23 10.25
CA ALA A 147 11.38 -7.60 10.55
C ALA A 147 10.97 -8.34 9.26
N ILE A 148 10.22 -7.68 8.36
CA ILE A 148 9.85 -8.24 7.05
C ILE A 148 11.12 -8.55 6.24
N ALA A 149 12.03 -7.59 6.09
CA ALA A 149 13.26 -7.76 5.33
C ALA A 149 14.12 -8.92 5.87
N TYR A 150 14.20 -9.02 7.19
CA TYR A 150 14.95 -10.09 7.85
C TYR A 150 14.32 -11.46 7.63
N ASP A 151 13.01 -11.57 7.79
CA ASP A 151 12.27 -12.81 7.53
C ASP A 151 12.43 -13.25 6.07
N ILE A 152 12.24 -12.34 5.11
CA ILE A 152 12.48 -12.58 3.67
C ILE A 152 13.88 -13.13 3.44
N SER A 153 14.90 -12.54 4.06
CA SER A 153 16.31 -12.91 3.84
C SER A 153 16.67 -14.32 4.33
N LYS A 154 15.84 -14.91 5.19
CA LYS A 154 16.02 -16.26 5.75
C LYS A 154 15.33 -17.36 4.95
N GLN A 155 14.56 -17.02 3.91
CA GLN A 155 13.84 -18.01 3.12
C GLN A 155 14.63 -18.34 1.84
N ASP A 156 14.99 -19.58 1.64
CA ASP A 156 15.76 -20.09 0.49
C ASP A 156 15.13 -19.68 -0.85
N ILE A 157 13.81 -19.76 -0.95
CA ILE A 157 13.06 -19.44 -2.16
C ILE A 157 13.21 -17.98 -2.59
N ASN A 158 13.62 -17.08 -1.70
CA ASN A 158 13.81 -15.66 -2.01
C ASN A 158 15.18 -15.35 -2.62
N TRP A 159 16.03 -16.36 -2.76
CA TRP A 159 17.37 -16.23 -3.33
C TRP A 159 17.44 -16.83 -4.71
N THR A 160 18.11 -16.13 -5.65
CA THR A 160 18.25 -16.59 -7.04
C THR A 160 19.03 -17.91 -7.17
N GLY A 161 19.90 -18.20 -6.21
CA GLY A 161 20.65 -19.47 -6.14
C GLY A 161 19.88 -20.61 -5.46
N GLY A 162 18.68 -20.34 -4.95
CA GLY A 162 17.84 -21.37 -4.31
C GLY A 162 18.20 -21.71 -2.87
N LYS A 163 19.18 -21.01 -2.27
CA LYS A 163 19.54 -21.10 -0.86
C LYS A 163 19.95 -19.75 -0.30
N VAL A 164 19.72 -19.56 0.99
CA VAL A 164 20.17 -18.37 1.72
C VAL A 164 21.67 -18.15 1.52
N GLY A 165 22.01 -16.95 1.03
CA GLY A 165 23.39 -16.56 0.72
C GLY A 165 23.89 -16.92 -0.68
N GLU A 166 23.19 -17.79 -1.42
CA GLU A 166 23.55 -18.16 -2.78
C GLU A 166 22.87 -17.22 -3.81
N GLY A 167 23.68 -16.59 -4.65
CA GLY A 167 23.20 -15.57 -5.59
C GLY A 167 22.77 -14.28 -4.89
N LYS A 168 21.61 -13.74 -5.27
CA LYS A 168 21.02 -12.49 -4.75
C LYS A 168 19.59 -12.73 -4.27
N ILE A 169 19.11 -11.90 -3.35
CA ILE A 169 17.68 -11.79 -3.09
C ILE A 169 17.02 -11.12 -4.30
N PHE A 170 15.86 -11.62 -4.71
CA PHE A 170 15.09 -11.01 -5.79
C PHE A 170 14.76 -9.55 -5.47
N GLN A 171 14.87 -8.67 -6.45
CA GLN A 171 14.79 -7.23 -6.22
C GLN A 171 13.51 -6.58 -6.78
N GLY A 172 12.57 -7.38 -7.31
CA GLY A 172 11.38 -6.86 -7.97
C GLY A 172 11.70 -6.10 -9.25
N ILE A 173 10.82 -5.22 -9.70
CA ILE A 173 11.05 -4.36 -10.87
C ILE A 173 12.07 -3.29 -10.51
N HIS A 174 13.25 -3.32 -11.15
CA HIS A 174 14.35 -2.42 -10.80
C HIS A 174 15.29 -2.05 -11.95
N LYS A 175 15.15 -2.71 -13.12
CA LYS A 175 16.11 -2.60 -14.25
C LYS A 175 15.69 -1.61 -15.32
N GLU A 176 14.68 -0.75 -15.04
CA GLU A 176 14.17 0.21 -16.01
C GLU A 176 13.53 -0.42 -17.26
N ASN A 177 13.03 -1.66 -17.12
CA ASN A 177 12.33 -2.37 -18.18
C ASN A 177 10.88 -1.90 -18.39
N VAL A 178 10.40 -1.03 -17.50
CA VAL A 178 9.08 -0.37 -17.55
C VAL A 178 9.26 1.14 -17.44
N SER A 179 8.27 1.91 -17.88
CA SER A 179 8.30 3.38 -17.87
C SER A 179 7.66 4.01 -16.63
N GLU A 180 6.98 3.19 -15.80
CA GLU A 180 6.28 3.62 -14.59
C GLU A 180 6.08 2.45 -13.63
N ALA A 181 5.66 2.74 -12.40
CA ALA A 181 5.27 1.71 -11.43
C ALA A 181 4.12 0.86 -11.97
N GLN A 182 4.12 -0.43 -11.68
CA GLN A 182 3.18 -1.41 -12.22
C GLN A 182 2.20 -1.91 -11.17
N ALA A 183 0.96 -2.22 -11.57
CA ALA A 183 -0.02 -2.90 -10.73
C ALA A 183 0.51 -4.24 -10.21
N GLY A 184 0.03 -4.69 -9.05
CA GLY A 184 0.52 -5.92 -8.40
C GLY A 184 0.35 -7.19 -9.24
N ALA A 185 -0.63 -7.21 -10.14
CA ALA A 185 -0.87 -8.33 -11.06
C ALA A 185 0.07 -8.37 -12.29
N TYR A 186 0.84 -7.30 -12.54
CA TYR A 186 1.82 -7.30 -13.62
C TYR A 186 2.95 -8.27 -13.32
N GLU A 187 3.36 -9.06 -14.31
CA GLU A 187 4.51 -9.94 -14.26
C GLU A 187 5.58 -9.43 -15.23
N SER A 188 6.83 -9.32 -14.76
CA SER A 188 7.96 -8.96 -15.62
C SER A 188 8.38 -10.18 -16.45
N ASP A 189 8.74 -9.94 -17.72
CA ASP A 189 9.35 -10.96 -18.57
C ASP A 189 10.80 -11.32 -18.12
N ASP A 190 11.39 -10.50 -17.25
CA ASP A 190 12.71 -10.74 -16.67
C ASP A 190 12.56 -11.53 -15.35
N ALA A 191 13.02 -12.77 -15.35
CA ALA A 191 12.93 -13.66 -14.19
C ALA A 191 13.68 -13.14 -12.95
N GLU A 192 14.66 -12.24 -13.09
CA GLU A 192 15.34 -11.61 -11.97
C GLU A 192 14.49 -10.51 -11.31
N GLU A 193 13.48 -10.00 -12.01
CA GLU A 193 12.54 -9.00 -11.50
C GLU A 193 11.31 -9.62 -10.83
N ARG A 194 11.46 -10.77 -10.21
CA ARG A 194 10.37 -11.41 -9.44
C ARG A 194 9.90 -10.49 -8.33
N ARG A 195 8.61 -10.14 -8.33
CA ARG A 195 7.99 -9.10 -7.50
C ARG A 195 7.58 -9.56 -6.11
N TRP A 196 7.43 -10.87 -5.91
CA TRP A 196 6.99 -11.41 -4.63
C TRP A 196 8.13 -12.03 -3.83
N HIS A 197 8.01 -11.92 -2.51
CA HIS A 197 8.84 -12.63 -1.55
C HIS A 197 7.95 -13.48 -0.66
N GLN A 198 8.43 -14.67 -0.29
CA GLN A 198 7.74 -15.56 0.63
C GLN A 198 8.24 -15.31 2.05
N LEU A 199 7.30 -15.22 2.98
CA LEU A 199 7.54 -15.15 4.41
C LEU A 199 7.71 -16.55 5.00
N SER A 200 8.23 -16.66 6.23
CA SER A 200 8.46 -17.94 6.91
C SER A 200 7.18 -18.76 7.15
N ASN A 201 6.01 -18.13 7.17
CA ASN A 201 4.71 -18.79 7.27
C ASN A 201 4.13 -19.23 5.91
N GLY A 202 4.85 -19.03 4.81
CA GLY A 202 4.42 -19.38 3.45
C GLY A 202 3.63 -18.29 2.71
N GLU A 203 3.23 -17.24 3.39
CA GLU A 203 2.54 -16.11 2.77
C GLU A 203 3.46 -15.31 1.85
N ARG A 204 2.91 -14.60 0.88
CA ARG A 204 3.67 -13.80 -0.09
C ARG A 204 3.34 -12.33 0.04
N ILE A 205 4.38 -11.50 0.09
CA ILE A 205 4.31 -10.05 0.00
C ILE A 205 4.85 -9.60 -1.36
N TYR A 206 4.19 -8.63 -1.97
CA TYR A 206 4.55 -8.12 -3.30
C TYR A 206 5.22 -6.75 -3.19
N ASP A 207 6.17 -6.48 -4.08
CA ASP A 207 6.85 -5.18 -4.23
C ASP A 207 7.45 -4.61 -2.92
N PHE A 208 7.85 -5.48 -2.01
CA PHE A 208 8.63 -5.05 -0.85
C PHE A 208 10.03 -4.55 -1.25
N SER A 209 10.40 -4.79 -2.51
CA SER A 209 11.60 -4.30 -3.18
C SER A 209 11.27 -3.97 -4.63
N GLY A 210 11.78 -2.84 -5.13
CA GLY A 210 11.55 -2.36 -6.49
C GLY A 210 10.15 -1.77 -6.69
N ASN A 211 9.73 -1.63 -7.94
CA ASN A 211 8.47 -1.05 -8.41
C ASN A 211 8.30 0.44 -8.03
N CYS A 212 8.03 0.77 -6.78
CA CYS A 212 8.01 2.15 -6.28
C CYS A 212 8.52 2.25 -4.84
N TYR A 213 8.96 3.44 -4.46
CA TYR A 213 9.39 3.71 -3.09
C TYR A 213 8.21 3.64 -2.12
N THR A 214 8.47 3.08 -0.93
CA THR A 214 7.51 3.06 0.17
C THR A 214 7.93 4.04 1.27
N TRP A 215 7.05 4.98 1.62
CA TRP A 215 7.20 5.80 2.82
C TRP A 215 7.11 4.93 4.07
N VAL A 216 7.96 5.21 5.04
CA VAL A 216 8.05 4.45 6.30
C VAL A 216 8.07 5.42 7.48
N PHE A 217 7.30 5.10 8.53
CA PHE A 217 7.34 5.80 9.79
C PHE A 217 8.60 5.41 10.56
N ASP A 218 9.43 6.40 10.92
CA ASP A 218 10.65 6.16 11.69
C ASP A 218 10.33 6.01 13.20
N ASP A 219 10.14 4.78 13.64
CA ASP A 219 9.91 4.42 15.05
C ASP A 219 11.20 4.13 15.82
N VAL A 220 12.36 4.40 15.24
CA VAL A 220 13.69 4.11 15.83
C VAL A 220 14.40 5.38 16.28
N GLN A 221 14.51 6.36 15.39
CA GLN A 221 15.22 7.62 15.61
C GLN A 221 14.40 8.84 15.19
N GLY A 222 13.20 8.62 14.67
CA GLY A 222 12.28 9.67 14.27
C GLY A 222 11.67 10.40 15.45
N ASP A 223 11.08 11.51 15.15
CA ASP A 223 10.21 12.24 16.07
C ASP A 223 8.76 11.73 15.96
N GLU A 224 7.86 12.34 16.70
CA GLU A 224 6.43 12.02 16.71
C GLU A 224 5.73 12.17 15.35
N ASN A 225 6.36 12.89 14.40
CA ASN A 225 5.86 13.06 13.04
C ASN A 225 6.45 12.01 12.07
N GLY A 226 7.31 11.12 12.55
CA GLY A 226 7.98 10.11 11.73
C GLY A 226 9.14 10.66 10.89
N LEU A 227 9.56 11.89 11.14
CA LEU A 227 10.75 12.46 10.50
C LEU A 227 11.99 11.92 11.19
N THR A 228 13.02 11.58 10.42
CA THR A 228 14.28 11.14 10.99
C THR A 228 15.18 12.32 11.34
N GLY A 229 15.85 12.22 12.49
CA GLY A 229 16.94 13.10 12.85
C GLY A 229 18.27 12.60 12.28
N LYS A 230 19.15 12.21 13.16
CA LYS A 230 20.44 11.61 12.81
C LYS A 230 20.28 10.09 12.78
N ILE A 231 20.66 9.47 11.68
CA ILE A 231 20.59 8.02 11.52
C ILE A 231 21.98 7.42 11.37
N ALA A 232 22.28 6.41 12.16
CA ALA A 232 23.48 5.62 12.00
C ALA A 232 23.20 4.43 11.09
N ALA A 233 24.06 4.20 10.11
CA ALA A 233 23.90 3.17 9.09
C ALA A 233 23.60 1.76 9.63
N PHE A 234 24.08 1.48 10.81
CA PHE A 234 24.02 0.16 11.44
C PHE A 234 23.16 0.09 12.69
N SER A 235 22.63 1.20 13.20
CA SER A 235 21.88 1.21 14.47
C SER A 235 20.58 0.43 14.40
N ILE A 236 19.93 0.47 13.24
CA ILE A 236 18.69 -0.22 12.94
C ILE A 236 18.91 -1.37 11.97
N SER A 237 20.15 -1.59 11.55
CA SER A 237 20.49 -2.56 10.52
C SER A 237 20.90 -3.89 11.10
N LEU A 238 20.84 -4.88 10.25
CA LEU A 238 21.50 -6.14 10.42
C LEU A 238 22.99 -5.90 10.13
N THR A 239 23.74 -5.59 11.16
CA THR A 239 25.16 -5.17 11.04
C THR A 239 26.13 -6.32 10.86
N THR A 240 25.68 -7.55 11.07
CA THR A 240 26.54 -8.74 10.94
C THR A 240 26.66 -9.13 9.48
N ALA A 241 27.90 -9.27 8.99
CA ALA A 241 28.14 -9.83 7.68
C ALA A 241 27.48 -11.21 7.54
N PRO A 242 26.91 -11.57 6.38
CA PRO A 242 26.94 -10.82 5.11
C PRO A 242 25.81 -9.77 4.96
N TYR A 243 25.10 -9.42 6.00
CA TYR A 243 23.90 -8.60 5.95
C TYR A 243 24.12 -7.18 6.50
N PRO A 244 23.38 -6.20 5.93
CA PRO A 244 22.82 -6.20 4.59
C PRO A 244 23.91 -5.94 3.56
N SER A 245 23.80 -6.54 2.38
CA SER A 245 24.75 -6.39 1.29
C SER A 245 24.05 -6.00 -0.02
N GLN A 246 24.47 -4.90 -0.63
CA GLN A 246 23.96 -4.47 -1.93
C GLN A 246 24.29 -5.48 -3.01
N GLU A 247 25.48 -6.08 -2.97
CA GLU A 247 25.92 -7.11 -3.92
C GLU A 247 25.04 -8.36 -3.88
N LYS A 248 24.43 -8.62 -2.74
CA LYS A 248 23.50 -9.74 -2.54
C LYS A 248 22.03 -9.37 -2.85
N GLY A 249 21.77 -8.26 -3.56
CA GLY A 249 20.43 -7.83 -3.90
C GLY A 249 19.62 -7.27 -2.74
N MET A 250 20.28 -6.97 -1.61
CA MET A 250 19.60 -6.46 -0.42
C MET A 250 19.32 -4.96 -0.45
N GLY A 251 19.86 -4.26 -1.45
CA GLY A 251 19.67 -2.84 -1.65
C GLY A 251 20.68 -1.96 -0.93
N TRP A 252 20.72 -0.72 -1.38
CA TRP A 252 21.64 0.28 -0.84
C TRP A 252 21.22 0.74 0.54
N ARG A 253 22.25 0.92 1.39
CA ARG A 253 22.12 1.51 2.72
C ARG A 253 23.26 2.50 2.96
N PRO A 254 23.09 3.49 3.87
CA PRO A 254 24.22 4.29 4.31
C PRO A 254 25.31 3.41 4.91
N ASP A 255 26.55 3.70 4.56
CA ASP A 255 27.76 3.03 5.05
C ASP A 255 28.38 3.70 6.30
N GLY A 256 27.77 4.76 6.77
CA GLY A 256 28.19 5.55 7.93
C GLY A 256 27.05 6.39 8.46
N GLU A 257 27.34 7.12 9.53
CA GLU A 257 26.38 8.01 10.14
C GLU A 257 25.95 9.13 9.18
N ARG A 258 24.65 9.36 9.09
CA ARG A 258 24.05 10.38 8.22
C ARG A 258 23.13 11.30 9.04
N ASN A 259 23.22 12.58 8.81
CA ASN A 259 22.22 13.51 9.31
C ASN A 259 21.09 13.64 8.28
N TRP A 260 19.92 13.12 8.61
CA TRP A 260 18.73 13.17 7.79
C TRP A 260 17.60 13.99 8.42
N SER A 261 17.96 14.87 9.34
CA SER A 261 16.98 15.77 9.98
C SER A 261 16.08 16.44 8.96
N GLY A 262 14.78 16.49 9.23
CA GLY A 262 13.79 17.08 8.35
C GLY A 262 13.43 16.24 7.12
N ASN A 263 13.88 14.98 7.05
CA ASN A 263 13.48 14.06 6.01
C ASN A 263 12.68 12.89 6.60
N ALA A 264 11.86 12.26 5.76
CA ALA A 264 11.18 11.01 6.07
C ALA A 264 11.93 9.83 5.46
N LEU A 265 11.73 8.63 5.99
CA LEU A 265 12.35 7.41 5.49
C LEU A 265 11.59 6.86 4.28
N ILE A 266 12.34 6.31 3.33
CA ILE A 266 11.83 5.54 2.20
C ILE A 266 12.58 4.21 2.07
N ARG A 267 11.87 3.17 1.63
CA ARG A 267 12.41 1.83 1.47
C ARG A 267 12.10 1.23 0.10
N GLY A 268 12.70 0.05 -0.16
CA GLY A 268 12.43 -0.83 -1.29
C GLY A 268 13.17 -0.46 -2.57
N GLY A 269 13.07 0.76 -2.99
CA GLY A 269 13.51 1.22 -4.32
C GLY A 269 12.33 1.35 -5.27
N CYS A 270 12.62 1.70 -6.52
CA CYS A 270 11.63 1.85 -7.57
C CYS A 270 12.09 1.17 -8.86
N TRP A 271 11.26 1.17 -9.87
CA TRP A 271 11.46 0.47 -11.14
C TRP A 271 12.75 0.85 -11.90
N TYR A 272 13.37 1.99 -11.60
CA TYR A 272 14.65 2.42 -12.18
C TYR A 272 15.81 2.47 -11.17
N SER A 273 15.69 1.82 -10.03
CA SER A 273 16.72 1.90 -8.97
C SER A 273 17.98 1.07 -9.23
N GLY A 274 17.96 0.19 -10.22
CA GLY A 274 19.08 -0.71 -10.49
C GLY A 274 19.48 -1.54 -9.27
N SER A 275 20.76 -1.79 -9.08
CA SER A 275 21.29 -2.55 -7.93
C SER A 275 21.04 -1.91 -6.57
N PHE A 276 20.57 -0.66 -6.53
CA PHE A 276 20.20 0.00 -5.29
C PHE A 276 18.85 -0.48 -4.72
N ALA A 277 17.95 -1.07 -5.52
CA ALA A 277 16.74 -1.69 -5.03
C ALA A 277 17.05 -2.88 -4.11
N GLY A 278 16.18 -3.19 -3.17
CA GLY A 278 16.33 -4.35 -2.30
C GLY A 278 15.54 -4.23 -1.01
N VAL A 279 15.26 -5.39 -0.39
CA VAL A 279 14.42 -5.49 0.83
C VAL A 279 14.98 -4.73 2.03
N PHE A 280 16.30 -4.51 2.07
CA PHE A 280 16.96 -3.72 3.12
C PHE A 280 17.28 -2.29 2.67
N ARG A 281 16.90 -1.89 1.46
CA ARG A 281 17.17 -0.52 1.02
C ARG A 281 16.62 0.48 2.02
N LEU A 282 17.47 1.42 2.42
CA LEU A 282 17.12 2.53 3.29
C LEU A 282 17.62 3.84 2.67
N ASN A 283 16.70 4.77 2.46
CA ASN A 283 17.00 6.10 1.95
C ASN A 283 16.05 7.12 2.57
N ARG A 284 16.11 8.35 2.12
CA ARG A 284 15.31 9.47 2.62
C ARG A 284 14.65 10.26 1.50
N GLY A 285 13.59 10.94 1.82
CA GLY A 285 12.96 11.95 0.97
C GLY A 285 12.46 13.12 1.78
N GLY A 286 12.42 14.32 1.19
CA GLY A 286 11.71 15.43 1.81
C GLY A 286 10.25 15.00 2.05
N PRO A 287 9.68 15.27 3.24
CA PRO A 287 8.32 14.80 3.57
C PRO A 287 7.23 15.48 2.71
N ASP A 288 7.53 16.65 2.17
CA ASP A 288 6.71 17.42 1.25
C ASP A 288 6.83 16.98 -0.22
N ARG A 289 7.86 16.20 -0.54
CA ARG A 289 8.09 15.73 -1.92
C ARG A 289 7.22 14.54 -2.24
N ARG A 290 6.53 14.63 -3.37
CA ARG A 290 5.81 13.48 -3.93
C ARG A 290 6.79 12.47 -4.49
N ARG A 291 6.50 11.19 -4.29
CA ARG A 291 7.33 10.06 -4.72
C ARG A 291 6.48 9.03 -5.43
N GLY A 292 7.06 8.42 -6.45
CA GLY A 292 6.47 7.36 -7.21
C GLY A 292 7.50 6.37 -7.70
#